data_f52a73f02d4b660f40a041571175778e
#
_entry.id   f52a73f02d4b660f40a041571175778e
#
_cell.length_a   1.000
_cell.length_b   1.000
_cell.length_c   1.000
_cell.angle_alpha   90.00
_cell.angle_beta   90.00
_cell.angle_gamma   90.00
#
_symmetry.space_group_name_H-M   'P 1'
#
loop_
_entity.id
_entity.type
_entity.pdbx_description
1 polymer ?
#
loop_
_entity_poly.entity_id
_entity_poly.type
_entity_poly.pdbx_seq_one_letter_code
_entity_poly.pdbx_strand_id
1 'polypeptide(L)'
;FALERILPDVVAVIKTFEDKYHRTIPVIAAGGIYTGADIYKVFKLGVSGVQMGTRFVATHECDAHIRFKEAYVACREDDLEIIKSPVGLPGRAIRNSFLKDIAAGKKMGFKCAWRCLKSCDIKNARYCISLVLDNARQGILDKGFAFAGSNAFRVDKIVSVNELLQELINQYQHAAEKGACKLRDEYEKALEKLVSLKEEYFIAMKKGLSSLKDEYERGVEKGAVLFREENLKTMDKLSSLKSEYQNVADKANLLKAELVELFEQYSLFDKLQIERSCQEPCQ
;
A
#
# COMPACT_ATOMS: atom_id res chain seq x y z
N PHE A 1 -5.00 -1.50 -12.76
CA PHE A 1 -5.64 -1.07 -11.51
C PHE A 1 -4.54 -0.95 -10.46
N ALA A 2 -4.37 0.21 -9.83
CA ALA A 2 -3.44 0.38 -8.73
C ALA A 2 -4.04 -0.26 -7.46
N LEU A 3 -3.26 -1.05 -6.74
CA LEU A 3 -3.67 -1.68 -5.47
C LEU A 3 -4.20 -0.65 -4.47
N GLU A 4 -3.58 0.53 -4.42
CA GLU A 4 -3.95 1.65 -3.54
C GLU A 4 -5.42 2.11 -3.70
N ARG A 5 -6.03 1.90 -4.87
CA ARG A 5 -7.44 2.25 -5.11
C ARG A 5 -8.43 1.15 -4.70
N ILE A 6 -7.99 -0.10 -4.70
CA ILE A 6 -8.88 -1.26 -4.49
C ILE A 6 -8.81 -1.75 -3.05
N LEU A 7 -7.63 -1.71 -2.44
CA LEU A 7 -7.41 -2.27 -1.10
C LEU A 7 -8.30 -1.66 -0.02
N PRO A 8 -8.53 -0.33 0.04
CA PRO A 8 -9.42 0.25 1.05
C PRO A 8 -10.83 -0.33 0.99
N ASP A 9 -11.39 -0.49 -0.22
CA ASP A 9 -12.73 -1.05 -0.41
C ASP A 9 -12.78 -2.52 0.01
N VAL A 10 -11.75 -3.31 -0.35
CA VAL A 10 -11.64 -4.71 0.04
C VAL A 10 -11.55 -4.85 1.55
N VAL A 11 -10.69 -4.06 2.20
CA VAL A 11 -10.52 -4.08 3.67
C VAL A 11 -11.82 -3.68 4.37
N ALA A 12 -12.53 -2.66 3.87
CA ALA A 12 -13.80 -2.24 4.42
C ALA A 12 -14.86 -3.36 4.34
N VAL A 13 -14.93 -4.05 3.19
CA VAL A 13 -15.85 -5.21 3.03
C VAL A 13 -15.45 -6.35 3.97
N ILE A 14 -14.16 -6.69 4.08
CA ILE A 14 -13.69 -7.75 4.97
C ILE A 14 -14.05 -7.47 6.42
N LYS A 15 -13.93 -6.22 6.90
CA LYS A 15 -14.35 -5.84 8.25
C LYS A 15 -15.81 -6.19 8.55
N THR A 16 -16.72 -6.02 7.60
CA THR A 16 -18.13 -6.41 7.80
C THR A 16 -18.31 -7.92 8.01
N PHE A 17 -17.45 -8.73 7.39
CA PHE A 17 -17.44 -10.18 7.60
C PHE A 17 -16.78 -10.58 8.91
N GLU A 18 -15.68 -9.91 9.30
CA GLU A 18 -15.03 -10.11 10.60
C GLU A 18 -16.01 -9.87 11.76
N ASP A 19 -16.73 -8.74 11.71
CA ASP A 19 -17.76 -8.38 12.69
C ASP A 19 -18.88 -9.44 12.74
N LYS A 20 -19.36 -9.88 11.57
CA LYS A 20 -20.43 -10.87 11.46
C LYS A 20 -20.04 -12.25 11.98
N TYR A 21 -18.82 -12.68 11.74
CA TYR A 21 -18.36 -14.03 12.07
C TYR A 21 -17.45 -14.09 13.30
N HIS A 22 -17.14 -12.95 13.92
CA HIS A 22 -16.21 -12.82 15.05
C HIS A 22 -14.86 -13.50 14.81
N ARG A 23 -14.30 -13.33 13.61
CA ARG A 23 -13.04 -13.95 13.17
C ARG A 23 -12.22 -12.96 12.36
N THR A 24 -10.93 -12.88 12.64
CA THR A 24 -9.98 -12.12 11.81
C THR A 24 -9.79 -12.82 10.46
N ILE A 25 -9.93 -12.06 9.38
CA ILE A 25 -9.76 -12.52 8.00
C ILE A 25 -8.57 -11.77 7.39
N PRO A 26 -7.38 -12.38 7.28
CA PRO A 26 -6.21 -11.70 6.77
C PRO A 26 -6.34 -11.36 5.28
N VAL A 27 -6.05 -10.11 4.92
CA VAL A 27 -6.01 -9.64 3.54
C VAL A 27 -4.56 -9.65 3.06
N ILE A 28 -4.28 -10.39 1.99
CA ILE A 28 -2.95 -10.49 1.39
C ILE A 28 -2.95 -9.73 0.07
N ALA A 29 -2.13 -8.68 -0.04
CA ALA A 29 -1.97 -7.91 -1.26
C ALA A 29 -0.99 -8.60 -2.23
N ALA A 30 -1.37 -8.70 -3.50
CA ALA A 30 -0.56 -9.33 -4.53
C ALA A 30 -0.56 -8.52 -5.84
N GLY A 31 0.60 -8.46 -6.50
CA GLY A 31 0.79 -7.81 -7.80
C GLY A 31 1.23 -6.35 -7.70
N GLY A 32 2.27 -6.00 -8.45
CA GLY A 32 2.82 -4.64 -8.48
C GLY A 32 3.69 -4.24 -7.29
N ILE A 33 3.81 -5.05 -6.26
CA ILE A 33 4.67 -4.83 -5.09
C ILE A 33 6.09 -5.26 -5.46
N TYR A 34 7.06 -4.35 -5.31
CA TYR A 34 8.44 -4.59 -5.72
C TYR A 34 9.48 -4.23 -4.63
N THR A 35 9.25 -3.17 -3.88
CA THR A 35 10.16 -2.65 -2.85
C THR A 35 9.57 -2.81 -1.44
N GLY A 36 10.42 -2.71 -0.41
CA GLY A 36 9.96 -2.59 0.98
C GLY A 36 9.09 -1.36 1.23
N ALA A 37 9.33 -0.27 0.50
CA ALA A 37 8.47 0.91 0.55
C ALA A 37 7.06 0.64 -0.03
N ASP A 38 6.93 -0.21 -1.07
CA ASP A 38 5.63 -0.63 -1.57
C ASP A 38 4.91 -1.52 -0.53
N ILE A 39 5.66 -2.39 0.16
CA ILE A 39 5.13 -3.19 1.27
C ILE A 39 4.57 -2.27 2.36
N TYR A 40 5.35 -1.29 2.81
CA TYR A 40 4.90 -0.31 3.82
C TYR A 40 3.60 0.40 3.41
N LYS A 41 3.51 0.86 2.15
CA LYS A 41 2.31 1.53 1.64
C LYS A 41 1.05 0.67 1.72
N VAL A 42 1.13 -0.60 1.31
CA VAL A 42 -0.04 -1.48 1.34
C VAL A 42 -0.42 -1.89 2.76
N PHE A 43 0.55 -2.06 3.66
CA PHE A 43 0.28 -2.29 5.09
C PHE A 43 -0.49 -1.12 5.73
N LYS A 44 -0.15 0.13 5.38
CA LYS A 44 -0.92 1.31 5.81
C LYS A 44 -2.36 1.33 5.30
N LEU A 45 -2.70 0.53 4.29
CA LEU A 45 -4.07 0.35 3.80
C LEU A 45 -4.82 -0.79 4.50
N GLY A 46 -4.24 -1.39 5.54
CA GLY A 46 -4.87 -2.40 6.39
C GLY A 46 -4.75 -3.84 5.89
N VAL A 47 -3.77 -4.15 5.02
CA VAL A 47 -3.50 -5.53 4.65
C VAL A 47 -2.65 -6.24 5.71
N SER A 48 -2.82 -7.56 5.82
CA SER A 48 -2.11 -8.42 6.78
C SER A 48 -0.81 -8.99 6.22
N GLY A 49 -0.61 -8.92 4.90
CA GLY A 49 0.58 -9.46 4.25
C GLY A 49 0.66 -9.14 2.77
N VAL A 50 1.79 -9.54 2.15
CA VAL A 50 2.03 -9.35 0.73
C VAL A 50 2.48 -10.65 0.07
N GLN A 51 2.18 -10.81 -1.23
CA GLN A 51 2.69 -11.88 -2.06
C GLN A 51 3.50 -11.28 -3.21
N MET A 52 4.74 -11.73 -3.34
CA MET A 52 5.67 -11.28 -4.37
C MET A 52 6.20 -12.49 -5.15
N GLY A 53 6.13 -12.46 -6.49
CA GLY A 53 6.66 -13.51 -7.35
C GLY A 53 7.92 -13.07 -8.09
N THR A 54 7.83 -12.00 -8.86
CA THR A 54 8.86 -11.52 -9.79
C THR A 54 10.25 -11.35 -9.17
N ARG A 55 10.33 -10.78 -7.96
CA ARG A 55 11.59 -10.61 -7.23
C ARG A 55 12.25 -11.95 -6.89
N PHE A 56 11.45 -12.94 -6.48
CA PHE A 56 11.96 -14.26 -6.07
C PHE A 56 12.31 -15.17 -7.24
N VAL A 57 11.84 -14.88 -8.46
CA VAL A 57 12.32 -15.60 -9.68
C VAL A 57 13.78 -15.33 -9.95
N ALA A 58 14.25 -14.10 -9.78
CA ALA A 58 15.64 -13.72 -9.99
C ALA A 58 16.49 -13.97 -8.73
N THR A 59 16.39 -15.17 -8.15
CA THR A 59 17.20 -15.58 -7.01
C THR A 59 18.00 -16.84 -7.30
N HIS A 60 19.10 -17.05 -6.58
CA HIS A 60 19.91 -18.26 -6.72
C HIS A 60 19.12 -19.51 -6.36
N GLU A 61 18.26 -19.43 -5.34
CA GLU A 61 17.46 -20.53 -4.81
C GLU A 61 16.24 -20.91 -5.66
N CYS A 62 15.82 -20.03 -6.61
CA CYS A 62 14.82 -20.39 -7.59
C CYS A 62 15.31 -21.56 -8.45
N ASP A 63 14.54 -22.64 -8.56
CA ASP A 63 14.92 -23.89 -9.26
C ASP A 63 14.81 -23.82 -10.78
N ALA A 64 14.35 -22.69 -11.35
CA ALA A 64 14.32 -22.47 -12.78
C ALA A 64 15.73 -22.34 -13.36
N HIS A 65 15.88 -22.77 -14.61
CA HIS A 65 17.14 -22.68 -15.33
C HIS A 65 17.65 -21.23 -15.40
N ILE A 66 18.97 -21.05 -15.40
CA ILE A 66 19.60 -19.71 -15.40
C ILE A 66 19.08 -18.81 -16.51
N ARG A 67 18.87 -19.30 -17.73
CA ARG A 67 18.31 -18.53 -18.85
C ARG A 67 16.93 -17.96 -18.56
N PHE A 68 16.11 -18.66 -17.74
CA PHE A 68 14.81 -18.15 -17.32
C PHE A 68 14.95 -16.93 -16.41
N LYS A 69 15.89 -16.97 -15.48
CA LYS A 69 16.20 -15.86 -14.57
C LYS A 69 16.81 -14.68 -15.32
N GLU A 70 17.75 -14.96 -16.24
CA GLU A 70 18.36 -13.95 -17.10
C GLU A 70 17.35 -13.22 -17.99
N ALA A 71 16.26 -13.87 -18.39
CA ALA A 71 15.18 -13.20 -19.13
C ALA A 71 14.50 -12.10 -18.33
N TYR A 72 14.42 -12.23 -16.99
CA TYR A 72 13.92 -11.15 -16.13
C TYR A 72 14.95 -10.02 -16.00
N VAL A 73 16.22 -10.32 -15.86
CA VAL A 73 17.30 -9.32 -15.78
C VAL A 73 17.44 -8.53 -17.09
N ALA A 74 17.25 -9.19 -18.21
CA ALA A 74 17.31 -8.55 -19.54
C ALA A 74 16.02 -7.83 -19.95
N CYS A 75 14.92 -7.97 -19.15
CA CYS A 75 13.61 -7.44 -19.48
C CYS A 75 13.60 -5.92 -19.40
N ARG A 76 13.05 -5.27 -20.42
CA ARG A 76 12.75 -3.83 -20.44
C ARG A 76 11.27 -3.60 -20.26
N GLU A 77 10.88 -2.38 -19.91
CA GLU A 77 9.48 -2.01 -19.71
C GLU A 77 8.64 -2.32 -20.96
N ASP A 78 9.15 -1.99 -22.14
CA ASP A 78 8.51 -2.24 -23.44
C ASP A 78 8.41 -3.72 -23.82
N ASP A 79 9.11 -4.62 -23.11
CA ASP A 79 9.05 -6.05 -23.34
C ASP A 79 7.90 -6.71 -22.59
N LEU A 80 7.19 -5.98 -21.72
CA LEU A 80 6.06 -6.50 -20.96
C LEU A 80 4.76 -6.33 -21.76
N GLU A 81 4.14 -7.45 -22.13
CA GLU A 81 2.88 -7.45 -22.87
C GLU A 81 1.81 -8.30 -22.21
N ILE A 82 0.54 -7.96 -22.44
CA ILE A 82 -0.59 -8.78 -22.01
C ILE A 82 -0.94 -9.72 -23.14
N ILE A 83 -0.78 -11.02 -22.91
CA ILE A 83 -1.11 -12.08 -23.85
C ILE A 83 -2.47 -12.72 -23.56
N LYS A 84 -3.11 -13.23 -24.59
CA LYS A 84 -4.27 -14.11 -24.44
C LYS A 84 -3.78 -15.55 -24.31
N SER A 85 -3.94 -16.12 -23.12
CA SER A 85 -3.61 -17.52 -22.88
C SER A 85 -4.65 -18.45 -23.55
N PRO A 86 -4.27 -19.63 -24.05
CA PRO A 86 -5.19 -20.62 -24.59
C PRO A 86 -6.21 -21.15 -23.54
N VAL A 87 -6.01 -20.85 -22.27
CA VAL A 87 -6.93 -21.20 -21.18
C VAL A 87 -7.95 -20.10 -20.86
N GLY A 88 -8.02 -19.05 -21.68
CA GLY A 88 -9.07 -18.02 -21.59
C GLY A 88 -8.76 -16.85 -20.64
N LEU A 89 -7.67 -16.88 -19.88
CA LEU A 89 -7.28 -15.81 -18.97
C LEU A 89 -6.15 -14.96 -19.59
N PRO A 90 -6.21 -13.62 -19.48
CA PRO A 90 -5.09 -12.78 -19.87
C PRO A 90 -3.93 -12.95 -18.87
N GLY A 91 -2.68 -12.83 -19.37
CA GLY A 91 -1.49 -12.86 -18.52
C GLY A 91 -0.45 -11.88 -19.02
N ARG A 92 0.32 -11.27 -18.10
CA ARG A 92 1.47 -10.46 -18.48
C ARG A 92 2.69 -11.36 -18.66
N ALA A 93 3.38 -11.20 -19.78
CA ALA A 93 4.55 -12.00 -20.13
C ALA A 93 5.69 -11.12 -20.65
N ILE A 94 6.91 -11.63 -20.55
CA ILE A 94 8.09 -11.05 -21.18
C ILE A 94 8.08 -11.45 -22.65
N ARG A 95 8.01 -10.47 -23.54
CA ARG A 95 8.00 -10.66 -24.98
C ARG A 95 9.31 -11.32 -25.46
N ASN A 96 9.17 -12.39 -26.23
CA ASN A 96 10.30 -13.11 -26.82
C ASN A 96 9.96 -13.60 -28.24
N SER A 97 10.87 -14.36 -28.87
CA SER A 97 10.67 -14.92 -30.22
C SER A 97 9.45 -15.85 -30.29
N PHE A 98 9.22 -16.69 -29.28
CA PHE A 98 8.07 -17.57 -29.21
C PHE A 98 6.75 -16.80 -29.27
N LEU A 99 6.58 -15.78 -28.42
CA LEU A 99 5.34 -14.97 -28.39
C LEU A 99 5.14 -14.19 -29.69
N LYS A 100 6.21 -13.70 -30.31
CA LYS A 100 6.13 -13.07 -31.64
C LYS A 100 5.63 -14.03 -32.70
N ASP A 101 6.12 -15.27 -32.70
CA ASP A 101 5.70 -16.32 -33.63
C ASP A 101 4.21 -16.70 -33.42
N ILE A 102 3.78 -16.83 -32.18
CA ILE A 102 2.38 -17.09 -31.84
C ILE A 102 1.48 -15.91 -32.27
N ALA A 103 1.91 -14.67 -32.05
CA ALA A 103 1.18 -13.48 -32.49
C ALA A 103 1.04 -13.43 -34.02
N ALA A 104 2.11 -13.84 -34.76
CA ALA A 104 2.10 -13.96 -36.21
C ALA A 104 1.25 -15.15 -36.75
N GLY A 105 0.57 -15.91 -35.88
CA GLY A 105 -0.33 -16.97 -36.27
C GLY A 105 0.27 -18.39 -36.30
N LYS A 106 1.54 -18.56 -35.95
CA LYS A 106 2.17 -19.88 -35.83
C LYS A 106 1.46 -20.71 -34.76
N LYS A 107 1.39 -22.02 -35.00
CA LYS A 107 0.89 -23.01 -34.04
C LYS A 107 2.05 -23.92 -33.64
N MET A 108 2.20 -24.13 -32.33
CA MET A 108 3.07 -25.16 -31.80
C MET A 108 2.24 -26.43 -31.61
N GLY A 109 2.44 -27.45 -32.47
CA GLY A 109 1.76 -28.71 -32.37
C GLY A 109 2.04 -29.41 -31.02
N PHE A 110 1.02 -29.87 -30.35
CA PHE A 110 1.14 -30.63 -29.11
C PHE A 110 0.10 -31.73 -29.01
N LYS A 111 0.44 -32.81 -28.28
CA LYS A 111 -0.50 -33.83 -27.87
C LYS A 111 -0.90 -33.60 -26.41
N CYS A 112 -2.17 -33.29 -26.16
CA CYS A 112 -2.65 -33.09 -24.79
C CYS A 112 -2.89 -34.44 -24.11
N ALA A 113 -1.94 -34.83 -23.23
CA ALA A 113 -2.07 -36.05 -22.44
C ALA A 113 -2.94 -35.88 -21.19
N TRP A 114 -3.01 -34.65 -20.64
CA TRP A 114 -3.46 -34.38 -19.28
C TRP A 114 -4.91 -33.88 -19.16
N ARG A 115 -5.44 -33.21 -20.22
CA ARG A 115 -6.74 -32.51 -20.15
C ARG A 115 -6.92 -31.72 -18.87
N CYS A 116 -5.86 -31.00 -18.48
CA CYS A 116 -5.69 -30.39 -17.15
C CYS A 116 -6.69 -29.27 -16.83
N LEU A 117 -7.26 -28.59 -17.84
CA LEU A 117 -8.16 -27.46 -17.65
C LEU A 117 -9.41 -27.61 -18.53
N LYS A 118 -10.59 -27.43 -17.92
CA LYS A 118 -11.88 -27.45 -18.64
C LYS A 118 -12.03 -26.32 -19.67
N SER A 119 -11.44 -25.15 -19.38
CA SER A 119 -11.49 -23.98 -20.25
C SER A 119 -10.53 -24.03 -21.44
N CYS A 120 -9.67 -25.05 -21.54
CA CYS A 120 -8.72 -25.20 -22.63
C CYS A 120 -9.40 -25.76 -23.89
N ASP A 121 -9.50 -24.93 -24.93
CA ASP A 121 -9.94 -25.39 -26.25
C ASP A 121 -8.76 -26.05 -27.00
N ILE A 122 -8.56 -27.35 -26.75
CA ILE A 122 -7.44 -28.12 -27.27
C ILE A 122 -7.41 -28.11 -28.81
N LYS A 123 -8.59 -28.06 -29.49
CA LYS A 123 -8.66 -28.06 -30.94
C LYS A 123 -8.16 -26.79 -31.60
N ASN A 124 -8.41 -25.64 -30.93
CA ASN A 124 -8.08 -24.33 -31.46
C ASN A 124 -6.87 -23.71 -30.77
N ALA A 125 -6.38 -24.28 -29.65
CA ALA A 125 -5.22 -23.78 -28.94
C ALA A 125 -3.97 -23.76 -29.84
N ARG A 126 -3.28 -22.63 -29.84
CA ARG A 126 -2.04 -22.48 -30.62
C ARG A 126 -0.84 -23.17 -29.98
N TYR A 127 -0.90 -23.44 -28.68
CA TYR A 127 0.10 -24.12 -27.87
C TYR A 127 -0.50 -24.67 -26.58
N CYS A 128 0.17 -25.61 -25.94
CA CYS A 128 -0.18 -26.07 -24.59
C CYS A 128 0.47 -25.18 -23.55
N ILE A 129 -0.30 -24.53 -22.68
CA ILE A 129 0.22 -23.60 -21.66
C ILE A 129 1.20 -24.30 -20.70
N SER A 130 0.88 -25.51 -20.23
CA SER A 130 1.76 -26.24 -19.31
C SER A 130 3.09 -26.60 -19.96
N LEU A 131 3.08 -27.01 -21.22
CA LEU A 131 4.31 -27.36 -21.95
C LEU A 131 5.22 -26.16 -22.17
N VAL A 132 4.64 -25.01 -22.57
CA VAL A 132 5.46 -23.81 -22.84
C VAL A 132 6.01 -23.19 -21.57
N LEU A 133 5.29 -23.27 -20.45
CA LEU A 133 5.80 -22.82 -19.16
C LEU A 133 6.90 -23.74 -18.63
N ASP A 134 6.77 -25.06 -18.82
CA ASP A 134 7.84 -26.00 -18.45
C ASP A 134 9.07 -25.86 -19.32
N ASN A 135 8.91 -25.67 -20.63
CA ASN A 135 10.03 -25.32 -21.53
C ASN A 135 10.78 -24.05 -21.05
N ALA A 136 10.02 -23.01 -20.71
CA ALA A 136 10.61 -21.78 -20.22
C ALA A 136 11.37 -22.00 -18.92
N ARG A 137 10.78 -22.74 -17.95
CA ARG A 137 11.45 -23.12 -16.69
C ARG A 137 12.77 -23.87 -16.94
N GLN A 138 12.82 -24.72 -17.96
CA GLN A 138 14.02 -25.41 -18.39
C GLN A 138 15.00 -24.56 -19.22
N GLY A 139 14.72 -23.26 -19.44
CA GLY A 139 15.56 -22.34 -20.22
C GLY A 139 15.38 -22.44 -21.73
N ILE A 140 14.36 -23.17 -22.23
CA ILE A 140 14.05 -23.35 -23.65
C ILE A 140 13.08 -22.21 -24.08
N LEU A 141 13.57 -20.97 -24.11
CA LEU A 141 12.76 -19.79 -24.31
C LEU A 141 12.28 -19.56 -25.76
N ASP A 142 12.86 -20.27 -26.73
CA ASP A 142 12.38 -20.32 -28.11
C ASP A 142 11.11 -21.17 -28.27
N LYS A 143 10.79 -22.02 -27.27
CA LYS A 143 9.60 -22.87 -27.20
C LYS A 143 8.73 -22.59 -25.99
N GLY A 144 8.95 -21.48 -25.32
CA GLY A 144 8.22 -21.08 -24.11
C GLY A 144 8.37 -19.61 -23.79
N PHE A 145 7.65 -19.15 -22.78
CA PHE A 145 7.72 -17.76 -22.30
C PHE A 145 7.56 -17.68 -20.79
N ALA A 146 8.04 -16.59 -20.21
CA ALA A 146 7.91 -16.31 -18.78
C ALA A 146 6.74 -15.34 -18.53
N PHE A 147 5.83 -15.69 -17.60
CA PHE A 147 4.92 -14.71 -17.03
C PHE A 147 5.69 -13.81 -16.07
N ALA A 148 5.35 -12.52 -16.03
CA ALA A 148 6.07 -11.56 -15.22
C ALA A 148 5.11 -10.51 -14.62
N GLY A 149 5.45 -9.97 -13.46
CA GLY A 149 4.76 -8.81 -12.88
C GLY A 149 5.06 -7.53 -13.67
N SER A 150 4.27 -6.48 -13.42
CA SER A 150 4.44 -5.17 -14.07
C SER A 150 5.80 -4.51 -13.80
N ASN A 151 6.47 -4.90 -12.73
CA ASN A 151 7.76 -4.37 -12.31
C ASN A 151 8.95 -5.28 -12.70
N ALA A 152 8.78 -6.26 -13.60
CA ALA A 152 9.85 -7.19 -13.95
C ALA A 152 11.06 -6.48 -14.58
N PHE A 153 10.84 -5.41 -15.32
CA PHE A 153 11.89 -4.59 -15.93
C PHE A 153 12.84 -3.92 -14.91
N ARG A 154 12.47 -3.91 -13.62
CA ARG A 154 13.30 -3.35 -12.55
C ARG A 154 14.29 -4.36 -11.96
N VAL A 155 14.21 -5.63 -12.38
CA VAL A 155 15.15 -6.67 -11.94
C VAL A 155 16.46 -6.47 -12.67
N ASP A 156 17.54 -6.16 -11.97
CA ASP A 156 18.85 -5.82 -12.52
C ASP A 156 19.89 -6.92 -12.32
N LYS A 157 19.67 -7.84 -11.36
CA LYS A 157 20.62 -8.90 -11.01
C LYS A 157 19.92 -10.10 -10.38
N ILE A 158 20.63 -11.23 -10.36
CA ILE A 158 20.26 -12.43 -9.61
C ILE A 158 20.97 -12.36 -8.25
N VAL A 159 20.21 -12.46 -7.17
CA VAL A 159 20.70 -12.37 -5.79
C VAL A 159 20.30 -13.60 -4.99
N SER A 160 20.79 -13.77 -3.78
CA SER A 160 20.24 -14.77 -2.86
C SER A 160 18.89 -14.31 -2.27
N VAL A 161 18.06 -15.25 -1.84
CA VAL A 161 16.81 -14.92 -1.13
C VAL A 161 17.11 -14.12 0.15
N ASN A 162 18.21 -14.44 0.83
CA ASN A 162 18.61 -13.69 2.02
C ASN A 162 18.93 -12.23 1.71
N GLU A 163 19.74 -11.95 0.68
CA GLU A 163 20.02 -10.58 0.23
C GLU A 163 18.76 -9.83 -0.16
N LEU A 164 17.85 -10.50 -0.89
CA LEU A 164 16.56 -9.92 -1.25
C LEU A 164 15.71 -9.56 -0.05
N LEU A 165 15.63 -10.45 0.94
CA LEU A 165 14.86 -10.20 2.16
C LEU A 165 15.47 -9.06 2.97
N GLN A 166 16.79 -9.00 3.12
CA GLN A 166 17.46 -7.88 3.81
C GLN A 166 17.22 -6.54 3.11
N GLU A 167 17.30 -6.53 1.78
CA GLU A 167 16.98 -5.34 0.99
C GLU A 167 15.53 -4.86 1.25
N LEU A 168 14.55 -5.77 1.18
CA LEU A 168 13.15 -5.45 1.39
C LEU A 168 12.87 -4.95 2.82
N ILE A 169 13.50 -5.57 3.83
CA ILE A 169 13.39 -5.18 5.22
C ILE A 169 13.95 -3.76 5.43
N ASN A 170 15.17 -3.49 4.94
CA ASN A 170 15.80 -2.18 5.08
C ASN A 170 14.98 -1.08 4.39
N GLN A 171 14.45 -1.36 3.20
CA GLN A 171 13.58 -0.42 2.48
C GLN A 171 12.25 -0.17 3.21
N TYR A 172 11.69 -1.21 3.82
CA TYR A 172 10.47 -1.08 4.63
C TYR A 172 10.72 -0.21 5.86
N GLN A 173 11.79 -0.48 6.62
CA GLN A 173 12.18 0.27 7.80
C GLN A 173 12.38 1.76 7.48
N HIS A 174 13.17 2.05 6.44
CA HIS A 174 13.37 3.43 6.01
C HIS A 174 12.06 4.14 5.62
N ALA A 175 11.14 3.45 4.93
CA ALA A 175 9.84 4.01 4.59
C ALA A 175 8.96 4.27 5.83
N ALA A 176 9.01 3.36 6.82
CA ALA A 176 8.30 3.48 8.08
C ALA A 176 8.83 4.65 8.92
N GLU A 177 10.16 4.79 9.06
CA GLU A 177 10.80 5.92 9.73
C GLU A 177 10.41 7.27 9.11
N LYS A 178 10.48 7.35 7.78
CA LYS A 178 10.06 8.55 7.05
C LYS A 178 8.57 8.86 7.26
N GLY A 179 7.74 7.84 7.31
CA GLY A 179 6.31 7.97 7.62
C GLY A 179 6.08 8.48 9.03
N ALA A 180 6.80 7.94 10.02
CA ALA A 180 6.72 8.37 11.41
C ALA A 180 7.18 9.83 11.60
N CYS A 181 8.29 10.23 10.97
CA CYS A 181 8.74 11.63 11.00
C CYS A 181 7.67 12.58 10.45
N LYS A 182 7.08 12.24 9.30
CA LYS A 182 6.02 13.06 8.70
C LYS A 182 4.79 13.20 9.61
N LEU A 183 4.33 12.10 10.20
CA LEU A 183 3.20 12.11 11.15
C LEU A 183 3.51 12.94 12.39
N ARG A 184 4.72 12.85 12.92
CA ARG A 184 5.17 13.66 14.05
C ARG A 184 5.14 15.15 13.71
N ASP A 185 5.68 15.56 12.56
CA ASP A 185 5.68 16.95 12.13
C ASP A 185 4.25 17.50 11.93
N GLU A 186 3.33 16.67 11.41
CA GLU A 186 1.91 17.03 11.27
C GLU A 186 1.24 17.17 12.65
N TYR A 187 1.55 16.29 13.60
CA TYR A 187 1.06 16.35 14.97
C TYR A 187 1.54 17.60 15.70
N GLU A 188 2.85 17.94 15.61
CA GLU A 188 3.44 19.15 16.20
C GLU A 188 2.75 20.42 15.66
N LYS A 189 2.56 20.51 14.33
CA LYS A 189 1.81 21.62 13.72
C LYS A 189 0.36 21.72 14.19
N ALA A 190 -0.30 20.58 14.39
CA ALA A 190 -1.66 20.58 14.93
C ALA A 190 -1.70 21.06 16.38
N LEU A 191 -0.71 20.69 17.21
CA LEU A 191 -0.58 21.19 18.58
C LEU A 191 -0.32 22.70 18.62
N GLU A 192 0.60 23.21 17.79
CA GLU A 192 0.87 24.67 17.70
C GLU A 192 -0.43 25.44 17.35
N LYS A 193 -1.19 24.93 16.35
CA LYS A 193 -2.46 25.54 15.99
C LYS A 193 -3.49 25.50 17.12
N LEU A 194 -3.54 24.41 17.90
CA LEU A 194 -4.41 24.30 19.08
C LEU A 194 -4.06 25.37 20.13
N VAL A 195 -2.80 25.58 20.38
CA VAL A 195 -2.34 26.63 21.35
C VAL A 195 -2.78 28.01 20.86
N SER A 196 -2.54 28.33 19.60
CA SER A 196 -2.95 29.63 19.02
C SER A 196 -4.46 29.86 19.10
N LEU A 197 -5.27 28.86 18.72
CA LEU A 197 -6.74 28.94 18.81
C LEU A 197 -7.25 29.10 20.24
N LYS A 198 -6.59 28.44 21.20
CA LYS A 198 -6.90 28.60 22.63
C LYS A 198 -6.66 30.02 23.10
N GLU A 199 -5.54 30.63 22.70
CA GLU A 199 -5.24 32.02 23.04
C GLU A 199 -6.24 33.00 22.41
N GLU A 200 -6.56 32.82 21.13
CA GLU A 200 -7.58 33.63 20.45
C GLU A 200 -8.95 33.53 21.11
N TYR A 201 -9.37 32.31 21.47
CA TYR A 201 -10.63 32.09 22.19
C TYR A 201 -10.64 32.81 23.52
N PHE A 202 -9.54 32.72 24.29
CA PHE A 202 -9.41 33.37 25.59
C PHE A 202 -9.45 34.91 25.47
N ILE A 203 -8.77 35.48 24.48
CA ILE A 203 -8.78 36.92 24.20
C ILE A 203 -10.18 37.38 23.80
N ALA A 204 -10.88 36.63 22.92
CA ALA A 204 -12.21 36.96 22.48
C ALA A 204 -13.22 36.91 23.64
N MET A 205 -13.11 35.90 24.50
CA MET A 205 -13.94 35.76 25.70
C MET A 205 -13.71 36.92 26.70
N LYS A 206 -12.45 37.30 26.90
CA LYS A 206 -12.07 38.41 27.78
C LYS A 206 -12.58 39.75 27.28
N LYS A 207 -12.50 39.99 25.95
CA LYS A 207 -13.10 41.20 25.33
C LYS A 207 -14.61 41.24 25.46
N GLY A 208 -15.28 40.13 25.24
CA GLY A 208 -16.76 40.03 25.43
C GLY A 208 -17.17 40.33 26.84
N LEU A 209 -16.47 39.77 27.85
CA LEU A 209 -16.74 40.03 29.27
C LEU A 209 -16.45 41.50 29.66
N SER A 210 -15.38 42.11 29.12
CA SER A 210 -15.11 43.53 29.39
C SER A 210 -16.15 44.45 28.79
N SER A 211 -16.58 44.19 27.54
CA SER A 211 -17.66 44.96 26.90
C SER A 211 -18.97 44.87 27.69
N LEU A 212 -19.32 43.68 28.16
CA LEU A 212 -20.50 43.43 29.01
C LEU A 212 -20.45 44.22 30.31
N LYS A 213 -19.25 44.25 30.95
CA LYS A 213 -19.04 45.02 32.20
C LYS A 213 -19.16 46.51 31.99
N ASP A 214 -18.51 47.05 30.94
CA ASP A 214 -18.52 48.48 30.63
C ASP A 214 -19.93 48.98 30.25
N GLU A 215 -20.75 48.12 29.63
CA GLU A 215 -22.14 48.46 29.28
C GLU A 215 -23.07 48.38 30.49
N TYR A 216 -22.86 47.44 31.40
CA TYR A 216 -23.55 47.39 32.67
C TYR A 216 -23.26 48.62 33.53
N GLU A 217 -22.04 49.11 33.57
CA GLU A 217 -21.63 50.29 34.31
C GLU A 217 -22.16 51.60 33.69
N ARG A 218 -22.39 51.66 32.34
CA ARG A 218 -22.92 52.84 31.62
C ARG A 218 -24.44 53.02 31.69
N GLY A 219 -25.15 52.08 32.32
CA GLY A 219 -26.59 52.19 32.70
C GLY A 219 -27.56 52.22 31.54
N VAL A 220 -28.14 51.24 31.48
CA VAL A 220 -29.42 50.57 31.11
C VAL A 220 -30.43 51.31 30.21
N GLU A 221 -30.33 52.58 29.80
CA GLU A 221 -31.51 53.22 29.18
C GLU A 221 -31.45 53.43 27.64
N LYS A 222 -30.34 53.28 26.97
CA LYS A 222 -30.26 53.42 25.49
C LYS A 222 -29.53 52.32 24.72
N GLY A 223 -29.02 51.29 25.36
CA GLY A 223 -28.10 50.31 24.80
C GLY A 223 -28.66 48.95 24.33
N ALA A 224 -29.91 48.66 24.60
CA ALA A 224 -30.44 47.29 24.49
C ALA A 224 -30.40 46.68 23.06
N VAL A 225 -30.42 47.49 22.00
CA VAL A 225 -30.41 47.01 20.60
C VAL A 225 -28.97 46.83 20.11
N LEU A 226 -28.10 47.81 20.31
CA LEU A 226 -26.67 47.76 19.96
C LEU A 226 -25.95 46.65 20.78
N PHE A 227 -26.29 46.52 22.06
CA PHE A 227 -25.80 45.46 22.92
C PHE A 227 -26.12 44.05 22.38
N ARG A 228 -27.31 43.82 21.84
CA ARG A 228 -27.67 42.55 21.25
C ARG A 228 -26.83 42.24 19.99
N GLU A 229 -26.58 43.19 19.11
CA GLU A 229 -25.82 42.97 17.87
C GLU A 229 -24.33 42.71 18.11
N GLU A 230 -23.65 43.43 19.00
CA GLU A 230 -22.24 43.19 19.34
C GLU A 230 -22.03 41.88 20.07
N ASN A 231 -22.93 41.56 21.02
CA ASN A 231 -22.89 40.27 21.69
C ASN A 231 -23.17 39.11 20.77
N LEU A 232 -24.12 39.23 19.82
CA LEU A 232 -24.35 38.21 18.81
C LEU A 232 -23.07 37.95 17.97
N LYS A 233 -22.42 38.99 17.46
CA LYS A 233 -21.14 38.86 16.70
C LYS A 233 -20.03 38.20 17.52
N THR A 234 -19.94 38.55 18.81
CA THR A 234 -18.95 37.95 19.72
C THR A 234 -19.26 36.47 19.97
N MET A 235 -20.53 36.11 20.19
CA MET A 235 -20.99 34.75 20.37
C MET A 235 -20.77 33.90 19.09
N ASP A 236 -21.05 34.46 17.91
CA ASP A 236 -20.80 33.78 16.63
C ASP A 236 -19.32 33.51 16.44
N LYS A 237 -18.44 34.51 16.74
CA LYS A 237 -16.99 34.33 16.68
C LYS A 237 -16.49 33.28 17.67
N LEU A 238 -16.99 33.26 18.90
CA LEU A 238 -16.65 32.25 19.90
C LEU A 238 -17.10 30.86 19.49
N SER A 239 -18.31 30.74 18.90
CA SER A 239 -18.83 29.48 18.36
C SER A 239 -17.96 28.94 17.21
N SER A 240 -17.57 29.83 16.28
CA SER A 240 -16.66 29.49 15.17
C SER A 240 -15.30 29.02 15.67
N LEU A 241 -14.66 29.76 16.59
CA LEU A 241 -13.39 29.38 17.20
C LEU A 241 -13.47 28.07 17.98
N LYS A 242 -14.57 27.83 18.69
CA LYS A 242 -14.81 26.58 19.40
C LYS A 242 -14.91 25.39 18.43
N SER A 243 -15.61 25.54 17.32
CA SER A 243 -15.73 24.52 16.29
C SER A 243 -14.37 24.22 15.63
N GLU A 244 -13.60 25.27 15.31
CA GLU A 244 -12.26 25.08 14.73
C GLU A 244 -11.30 24.39 15.71
N TYR A 245 -11.34 24.79 17.00
CA TYR A 245 -10.56 24.13 18.04
C TYR A 245 -10.89 22.64 18.13
N GLN A 246 -12.18 22.28 18.13
CA GLN A 246 -12.59 20.87 18.19
C GLN A 246 -12.08 20.08 16.99
N ASN A 247 -12.22 20.62 15.77
CA ASN A 247 -11.74 19.97 14.55
C ASN A 247 -10.22 19.72 14.57
N VAL A 248 -9.44 20.70 15.06
CA VAL A 248 -7.98 20.55 15.17
C VAL A 248 -7.60 19.57 16.28
N ALA A 249 -8.33 19.56 17.38
CA ALA A 249 -8.13 18.62 18.49
C ALA A 249 -8.41 17.17 18.04
N ASP A 250 -9.48 16.95 17.31
CA ASP A 250 -9.83 15.64 16.76
C ASP A 250 -8.76 15.16 15.78
N LYS A 251 -8.25 16.05 14.90
CA LYS A 251 -7.14 15.74 14.01
C LYS A 251 -5.85 15.39 14.77
N ALA A 252 -5.52 16.13 15.83
CA ALA A 252 -4.34 15.85 16.65
C ALA A 252 -4.43 14.50 17.35
N ASN A 253 -5.62 14.14 17.86
CA ASN A 253 -5.86 12.84 18.47
C ASN A 253 -5.72 11.70 17.46
N LEU A 254 -6.22 11.87 16.23
CA LEU A 254 -6.07 10.88 15.17
C LEU A 254 -4.59 10.67 14.81
N LEU A 255 -3.83 11.74 14.60
CA LEU A 255 -2.39 11.68 14.31
C LEU A 255 -1.59 11.01 15.44
N LYS A 256 -1.97 11.28 16.70
CA LYS A 256 -1.38 10.61 17.87
C LYS A 256 -1.63 9.11 17.84
N ALA A 257 -2.87 8.69 17.55
CA ALA A 257 -3.22 7.27 17.46
C ALA A 257 -2.44 6.57 16.34
N GLU A 258 -2.33 7.18 15.15
CA GLU A 258 -1.53 6.64 14.04
C GLU A 258 -0.05 6.50 14.39
N LEU A 259 0.52 7.47 15.14
CA LEU A 259 1.91 7.38 15.62
C LEU A 259 2.10 6.21 16.58
N VAL A 260 1.19 6.01 17.54
CA VAL A 260 1.25 4.90 18.49
C VAL A 260 1.20 3.56 17.75
N GLU A 261 0.26 3.40 16.83
CA GLU A 261 0.13 2.17 16.04
C GLU A 261 1.42 1.88 15.23
N LEU A 262 2.00 2.93 14.62
CA LEU A 262 3.24 2.81 13.87
C LEU A 262 4.42 2.34 14.76
N PHE A 263 4.53 2.87 15.98
CA PHE A 263 5.57 2.45 16.94
C PHE A 263 5.37 1.02 17.42
N GLU A 264 4.13 0.59 17.63
CA GLU A 264 3.81 -0.79 17.99
C GLU A 264 4.18 -1.77 16.88
N GLN A 265 3.85 -1.45 15.63
CA GLN A 265 4.25 -2.25 14.45
C GLN A 265 5.78 -2.34 14.32
N TYR A 266 6.49 -1.24 14.57
CA TYR A 266 7.96 -1.20 14.52
C TYR A 266 8.58 -2.06 15.62
N SER A 267 8.09 -1.96 16.85
CA SER A 267 8.54 -2.78 17.97
C SER A 267 8.30 -4.28 17.76
N LEU A 268 7.19 -4.66 17.14
CA LEU A 268 6.90 -6.06 16.78
C LEU A 268 7.90 -6.59 15.74
N PHE A 269 8.30 -5.75 14.80
CA PHE A 269 9.25 -6.09 13.74
C PHE A 269 10.65 -6.31 14.28
N ASP A 270 11.12 -5.45 15.21
CA ASP A 270 12.40 -5.62 15.89
C ASP A 270 12.44 -6.91 16.73
N LYS A 271 11.35 -7.26 17.41
CA LYS A 271 11.23 -8.52 18.14
C LYS A 271 11.35 -9.74 17.22
N LEU A 272 10.73 -9.72 16.04
CA LEU A 272 10.82 -10.79 15.05
C LEU A 272 12.25 -10.95 14.48
N GLN A 273 13.02 -9.87 14.37
CA GLN A 273 14.43 -9.94 13.97
C GLN A 273 15.30 -10.54 15.07
N ILE A 274 15.10 -10.17 16.33
CA ILE A 274 15.85 -10.69 17.48
C ILE A 274 15.61 -12.20 17.65
N GLU A 275 14.36 -12.66 17.50
CA GLU A 275 14.03 -14.09 17.59
C GLU A 275 14.69 -14.91 16.46
N ARG A 276 14.86 -14.36 15.26
CA ARG A 276 15.55 -15.04 14.15
C ARG A 276 17.07 -15.10 14.35
N SER A 277 17.68 -14.03 14.87
CA SER A 277 19.12 -14.01 15.17
C SER A 277 19.50 -14.97 16.32
N CYS A 278 18.57 -15.35 17.19
CA CYS A 278 18.76 -16.33 18.24
C CYS A 278 18.55 -17.79 17.79
N GLN A 279 18.03 -18.02 16.57
CA GLN A 279 17.78 -19.38 16.05
C GLN A 279 18.83 -19.88 15.07
N GLU A 280 19.83 -19.08 14.70
CA GLU A 280 21.00 -19.62 14.00
C GLU A 280 21.88 -20.42 14.99
N PRO A 281 22.05 -21.73 14.75
CA PRO A 281 22.99 -22.49 15.58
C PRO A 281 24.40 -21.97 15.33
N CYS A 282 25.10 -21.61 16.39
CA CYS A 282 26.55 -21.42 16.37
C CYS A 282 27.19 -22.68 15.78
N GLN A 283 27.68 -22.61 14.55
CA GLN A 283 28.61 -23.54 13.96
C GLN A 283 29.98 -22.88 13.82
#